data_74448b6444df32947d593154f5767501
#
_entry.id   74448b6444df32947d593154f5767501
#
_cell.length_a   1.000
_cell.length_b   1.000
_cell.length_c   1.000
_cell.angle_alpha   90.00
_cell.angle_beta   90.00
_cell.angle_gamma   90.00
#
_symmetry.space_group_name_H-M   'P 1'
#
loop_
_entity.id
_entity.type
_entity.pdbx_description
1 polymer ?
#
loop_
_entity_poly.entity_id
_entity_poly.type
_entity_poly.pdbx_seq_one_letter_code
_entity_poly.pdbx_strand_id
1 'polypeptide(L)'
;EEIHDLFPHVNVLCEKSPIRCFKDEEYEKLNISLSTDMSNCDVLMGIKEVPVKDLIANKTYLFFSHTIKKQPYNKKLLQEVLRKKIRLIDYEVLRDRLGNRLVAFGRFAGIVGAYNGLWTYGKRTGNFTLRRAHECFDINDLKLELRKVKLPPIKIILTGGGRVGKGSMETLDTAGIRKVSPHDFLTKQFDEPVYVQLGSGDYHSRK
;
A
#
# COMPACT_ATOMS: atom_id res chain seq x y z
N GLU A 1 7.42 15.36 12.75
CA GLU A 1 7.08 15.70 14.16
C GLU A 1 7.60 14.61 15.11
N GLU A 2 7.07 13.39 15.16
CA GLU A 2 7.46 12.36 16.15
C GLU A 2 8.98 12.08 16.21
N ILE A 3 9.68 12.03 15.08
CA ILE A 3 11.14 11.82 15.08
C ILE A 3 11.85 13.00 15.74
N HIS A 4 11.43 14.21 15.46
CA HIS A 4 12.01 15.42 16.04
C HIS A 4 11.78 15.50 17.55
N ASP A 5 10.57 15.10 17.99
CA ASP A 5 10.19 15.15 19.41
C ASP A 5 10.89 14.06 20.23
N LEU A 6 10.96 12.83 19.69
CA LEU A 6 11.57 11.70 20.37
C LEU A 6 13.10 11.67 20.26
N PHE A 7 13.66 12.25 19.20
CA PHE A 7 15.08 12.21 18.89
C PHE A 7 15.60 13.59 18.45
N PRO A 8 15.65 14.58 19.34
CA PRO A 8 16.02 15.98 19.01
C PRO A 8 17.45 16.16 18.47
N HIS A 9 18.29 15.13 18.64
CA HIS A 9 19.64 15.10 18.08
C HIS A 9 19.71 14.57 16.64
N VAL A 10 18.58 14.09 16.08
CA VAL A 10 18.49 13.60 14.70
C VAL A 10 18.09 14.73 13.77
N ASN A 11 18.97 15.07 12.83
CA ASN A 11 18.64 16.00 11.76
C ASN A 11 17.90 15.28 10.65
N VAL A 12 16.69 15.75 10.35
CA VAL A 12 15.87 15.21 9.26
C VAL A 12 16.01 16.12 8.04
N LEU A 13 16.39 15.53 6.92
CA LEU A 13 16.52 16.19 5.63
C LEU A 13 15.61 15.49 4.62
N CYS A 14 14.89 16.25 3.81
CA CYS A 14 14.03 15.70 2.78
C CYS A 14 14.59 16.03 1.38
N GLU A 15 14.63 15.04 0.50
CA GLU A 15 15.02 15.23 -0.89
C GLU A 15 13.92 15.99 -1.64
N LYS A 16 14.26 17.04 -2.40
CA LYS A 16 13.31 17.77 -3.25
C LYS A 16 12.70 16.87 -4.31
N SER A 17 11.38 16.95 -4.49
CA SER A 17 10.70 16.11 -5.49
C SER A 17 9.40 16.75 -6.00
N PRO A 18 9.26 16.95 -7.31
CA PRO A 18 8.03 17.50 -7.89
C PRO A 18 6.89 16.48 -7.97
N ILE A 19 7.18 15.18 -7.81
CA ILE A 19 6.23 14.09 -8.10
C ILE A 19 5.68 13.38 -6.86
N ARG A 20 6.22 13.62 -5.65
CA ARG A 20 5.72 12.96 -4.47
C ARG A 20 4.35 13.51 -4.05
N CYS A 21 3.60 12.73 -3.25
CA CYS A 21 2.27 13.07 -2.78
C CYS A 21 2.30 14.35 -1.92
N PHE A 22 3.14 14.39 -0.89
CA PHE A 22 3.36 15.58 -0.08
C PHE A 22 4.35 16.51 -0.78
N LYS A 23 3.96 17.77 -0.97
CA LYS A 23 4.78 18.76 -1.67
C LYS A 23 5.91 19.31 -0.79
N ASP A 24 6.91 19.89 -1.41
CA ASP A 24 8.07 20.44 -0.72
C ASP A 24 7.67 21.44 0.37
N GLU A 25 6.69 22.31 0.10
CA GLU A 25 6.19 23.33 1.01
C GLU A 25 5.55 22.74 2.29
N GLU A 26 5.05 21.50 2.23
CA GLU A 26 4.48 20.81 3.40
C GLU A 26 5.58 20.38 4.39
N TYR A 27 6.76 20.03 3.89
CA TYR A 27 7.93 19.73 4.71
C TYR A 27 8.54 20.99 5.30
N GLU A 28 8.62 22.08 4.52
CA GLU A 28 9.11 23.38 5.00
C GLU A 28 8.25 23.94 6.14
N LYS A 29 6.92 23.77 6.08
CA LYS A 29 6.01 24.15 7.18
C LYS A 29 6.28 23.42 8.49
N LEU A 30 6.88 22.22 8.41
CA LEU A 30 7.30 21.42 9.56
C LEU A 30 8.77 21.69 9.94
N ASN A 31 9.38 22.74 9.39
CA ASN A 31 10.80 23.08 9.59
C ASN A 31 11.76 21.96 9.17
N ILE A 32 11.38 21.13 8.19
CA ILE A 32 12.24 20.10 7.61
C ILE A 32 12.99 20.70 6.44
N SER A 33 14.32 20.68 6.52
CA SER A 33 15.19 21.20 5.46
C SER A 33 15.07 20.34 4.19
N LEU A 34 15.14 21.00 3.03
CA LEU A 34 15.10 20.37 1.73
C LEU A 34 16.46 20.43 1.04
N SER A 35 16.85 19.36 0.37
CA SER A 35 18.08 19.31 -0.44
C SER A 35 17.91 18.44 -1.67
N THR A 36 18.71 18.70 -2.69
CA THR A 36 18.92 17.79 -3.84
C THR A 36 20.10 16.87 -3.63
N ASP A 37 20.99 17.20 -2.69
CA ASP A 37 22.16 16.40 -2.33
C ASP A 37 21.96 15.75 -0.96
N MET A 38 21.92 14.42 -0.95
CA MET A 38 21.76 13.59 0.24
C MET A 38 23.09 12.96 0.71
N SER A 39 24.23 13.36 0.15
CA SER A 39 25.53 12.76 0.43
C SER A 39 25.97 12.90 1.89
N ASN A 40 25.53 13.95 2.58
CA ASN A 40 25.83 14.19 3.99
C ASN A 40 24.93 13.42 4.97
N CYS A 41 23.89 12.73 4.48
CA CYS A 41 23.04 11.92 5.35
C CYS A 41 23.70 10.58 5.68
N ASP A 42 23.62 10.16 6.94
CA ASP A 42 24.11 8.85 7.38
C ASP A 42 23.13 7.73 7.05
N VAL A 43 21.86 8.05 7.11
CA VAL A 43 20.73 7.12 6.88
C VAL A 43 19.82 7.70 5.82
N LEU A 44 19.55 6.90 4.79
CA LEU A 44 18.67 7.24 3.68
C LEU A 44 17.43 6.35 3.71
N MET A 45 16.27 6.96 3.74
CA MET A 45 14.99 6.26 3.84
C MET A 45 14.14 6.51 2.60
N GLY A 46 13.66 5.44 1.99
CA GLY A 46 12.75 5.48 0.87
C GLY A 46 11.68 4.42 0.97
N ILE A 47 10.71 4.43 0.07
CA ILE A 47 9.71 3.36 -0.03
C ILE A 47 10.22 2.25 -0.96
N LYS A 48 10.72 2.63 -2.11
CA LYS A 48 11.25 1.75 -3.15
C LYS A 48 12.77 1.88 -3.25
N GLU A 49 13.34 0.95 -4.01
CA GLU A 49 14.77 0.97 -4.32
C GLU A 49 15.21 2.26 -5.02
N VAL A 50 16.37 2.74 -4.62
CA VAL A 50 17.06 3.84 -5.30
C VAL A 50 17.68 3.30 -6.59
N PRO A 51 17.67 4.04 -7.70
CA PRO A 51 18.38 3.65 -8.91
C PRO A 51 19.84 3.30 -8.61
N VAL A 52 20.33 2.19 -9.16
CA VAL A 52 21.66 1.63 -8.84
C VAL A 52 22.79 2.65 -8.99
N LYS A 53 22.69 3.54 -9.97
CA LYS A 53 23.67 4.61 -10.23
C LYS A 53 23.73 5.65 -9.12
N ASP A 54 22.62 5.90 -8.43
CA ASP A 54 22.46 6.97 -7.43
C ASP A 54 22.73 6.47 -5.99
N LEU A 55 23.02 5.19 -5.81
CA LEU A 55 23.39 4.65 -4.50
C LEU A 55 24.71 5.27 -4.01
N ILE A 56 24.72 5.75 -2.77
CA ILE A 56 25.88 6.37 -2.10
C ILE A 56 26.59 5.31 -1.26
N ALA A 57 27.91 5.20 -1.42
CA ALA A 57 28.71 4.20 -0.71
C ALA A 57 28.77 4.46 0.80
N ASN A 58 28.93 3.40 1.59
CA ASN A 58 29.12 3.40 3.04
C ASN A 58 27.94 4.00 3.86
N LYS A 59 26.76 4.13 3.25
CA LYS A 59 25.56 4.66 3.91
C LYS A 59 24.63 3.52 4.39
N THR A 60 23.71 3.86 5.28
CA THR A 60 22.61 2.98 5.67
C THR A 60 21.37 3.33 4.85
N TYR A 61 20.73 2.33 4.27
CA TYR A 61 19.48 2.49 3.48
C TYR A 61 18.35 1.68 4.07
N LEU A 62 17.16 2.27 4.09
CA LEU A 62 15.90 1.61 4.45
C LEU A 62 14.90 1.74 3.30
N PHE A 63 14.55 0.63 2.64
CA PHE A 63 13.54 0.56 1.59
C PHE A 63 13.09 -0.89 1.31
N PHE A 64 12.06 -1.08 0.50
CA PHE A 64 11.66 -2.40 -0.01
C PHE A 64 12.56 -2.78 -1.19
N SER A 65 13.58 -3.59 -0.95
CA SER A 65 14.55 -3.97 -1.99
C SER A 65 14.06 -5.10 -2.90
N HIS A 66 13.15 -5.92 -2.41
CA HIS A 66 12.69 -7.15 -3.06
C HIS A 66 13.82 -8.17 -3.38
N THR A 67 15.04 -7.96 -2.90
CA THR A 67 16.18 -8.83 -3.19
C THR A 67 16.02 -10.23 -2.63
N ILE A 68 15.29 -10.38 -1.51
CA ILE A 68 14.96 -11.69 -0.92
C ILE A 68 14.19 -12.61 -1.89
N LYS A 69 13.48 -12.02 -2.87
CA LYS A 69 12.71 -12.79 -3.88
C LYS A 69 13.59 -13.41 -4.96
N LYS A 70 14.88 -13.07 -4.98
CA LYS A 70 15.89 -13.60 -5.93
C LYS A 70 15.49 -13.45 -7.41
N GLN A 71 14.73 -12.41 -7.73
CA GLN A 71 14.33 -12.12 -9.10
C GLN A 71 15.52 -11.56 -9.88
N PRO A 72 15.75 -11.98 -11.13
CA PRO A 72 16.96 -11.64 -11.90
C PRO A 72 17.21 -10.12 -12.02
N TYR A 73 16.17 -9.30 -12.16
CA TYR A 73 16.32 -7.85 -12.28
C TYR A 73 16.88 -7.18 -11.03
N ASN A 74 16.70 -7.77 -9.83
CA ASN A 74 17.21 -7.25 -8.57
C ASN A 74 18.67 -7.65 -8.28
N LYS A 75 19.27 -8.51 -9.12
CA LYS A 75 20.65 -8.97 -8.94
C LYS A 75 21.64 -7.80 -8.95
N LYS A 76 21.49 -6.87 -9.91
CA LYS A 76 22.37 -5.70 -10.02
C LYS A 76 22.30 -4.81 -8.79
N LEU A 77 21.11 -4.59 -8.25
CA LEU A 77 20.93 -3.82 -7.01
C LEU A 77 21.72 -4.44 -5.86
N LEU A 78 21.54 -5.74 -5.61
CA LEU A 78 22.22 -6.42 -4.51
C LEU A 78 23.76 -6.42 -4.69
N GLN A 79 24.23 -6.65 -5.91
CA GLN A 79 25.66 -6.59 -6.21
C GLN A 79 26.26 -5.20 -5.93
N GLU A 80 25.53 -4.13 -6.28
CA GLU A 80 26.00 -2.77 -6.04
C GLU A 80 25.95 -2.39 -4.56
N VAL A 81 24.93 -2.82 -3.81
CA VAL A 81 24.83 -2.69 -2.36
C VAL A 81 26.07 -3.30 -1.68
N LEU A 82 26.47 -4.51 -2.09
CA LEU A 82 27.67 -5.17 -1.57
C LEU A 82 28.96 -4.43 -1.98
N ARG A 83 29.10 -4.05 -3.25
CA ARG A 83 30.27 -3.34 -3.77
C ARG A 83 30.51 -2.00 -3.07
N LYS A 84 29.41 -1.26 -2.81
CA LYS A 84 29.46 0.05 -2.14
C LYS A 84 29.47 -0.04 -0.61
N LYS A 85 29.55 -1.25 -0.04
CA LYS A 85 29.52 -1.48 1.41
C LYS A 85 28.33 -0.80 2.11
N ILE A 86 27.17 -0.82 1.47
CA ILE A 86 25.92 -0.25 1.99
C ILE A 86 25.34 -1.19 3.06
N ARG A 87 24.90 -0.61 4.18
CA ARG A 87 24.04 -1.31 5.15
C ARG A 87 22.59 -1.22 4.69
N LEU A 88 22.06 -2.29 4.12
CA LEU A 88 20.66 -2.35 3.69
C LEU A 88 19.78 -2.92 4.80
N ILE A 89 18.78 -2.16 5.23
CA ILE A 89 17.70 -2.58 6.11
C ILE A 89 16.44 -2.69 5.26
N ASP A 90 16.14 -3.91 4.79
CA ASP A 90 14.99 -4.16 3.92
C ASP A 90 13.71 -4.23 4.74
N TYR A 91 12.74 -3.34 4.48
CA TYR A 91 11.44 -3.35 5.13
C TYR A 91 10.70 -4.68 4.97
N GLU A 92 10.98 -5.43 3.91
CA GLU A 92 10.29 -6.69 3.62
C GLU A 92 10.61 -7.79 4.64
N VAL A 93 11.79 -7.72 5.27
CA VAL A 93 12.25 -8.72 6.24
C VAL A 93 12.12 -8.31 7.69
N LEU A 94 11.72 -7.07 7.97
CA LEU A 94 11.47 -6.62 9.34
C LEU A 94 10.24 -7.30 9.93
N ARG A 95 10.43 -8.00 11.05
CA ARG A 95 9.37 -8.77 11.73
C ARG A 95 9.36 -8.49 13.22
N ASP A 96 8.16 -8.64 13.80
CA ASP A 96 8.00 -8.67 15.25
C ASP A 96 8.41 -10.04 15.84
N ARG A 97 8.32 -10.16 17.17
CA ARG A 97 8.64 -11.41 17.87
C ARG A 97 7.72 -12.58 17.50
N LEU A 98 6.55 -12.31 16.94
CA LEU A 98 5.59 -13.32 16.48
C LEU A 98 5.79 -13.67 14.99
N GLY A 99 6.80 -13.10 14.34
CA GLY A 99 7.08 -13.31 12.91
C GLY A 99 6.23 -12.49 11.96
N ASN A 100 5.37 -11.57 12.44
CA ASN A 100 4.59 -10.71 11.58
C ASN A 100 5.47 -9.61 10.97
N ARG A 101 5.23 -9.27 9.71
CA ARG A 101 5.92 -8.14 9.07
C ARG A 101 5.52 -6.82 9.74
N LEU A 102 6.53 -6.04 10.15
CA LEU A 102 6.33 -4.71 10.74
C LEU A 102 5.86 -3.72 9.68
N VAL A 103 6.52 -3.69 8.55
CA VAL A 103 6.19 -2.77 7.45
C VAL A 103 5.50 -3.53 6.32
N ALA A 104 4.27 -3.18 6.02
CA ALA A 104 3.49 -3.79 4.95
C ALA A 104 2.31 -2.92 4.50
N PHE A 105 2.02 -2.95 3.20
CA PHE A 105 0.92 -2.20 2.58
C PHE A 105 -0.39 -3.00 2.46
N GLY A 106 -0.52 -4.14 3.16
CA GLY A 106 -1.63 -5.07 2.95
C GLY A 106 -3.01 -4.43 3.00
N ARG A 107 -3.33 -3.60 4.02
CA ARG A 107 -4.61 -2.91 4.11
C ARG A 107 -4.86 -2.00 2.92
N PHE A 108 -3.91 -1.13 2.58
CA PHE A 108 -4.06 -0.21 1.45
C PHE A 108 -4.08 -0.92 0.09
N ALA A 109 -3.33 -2.01 -0.07
CA ALA A 109 -3.44 -2.84 -1.27
C ALA A 109 -4.85 -3.40 -1.45
N GLY A 110 -5.49 -3.82 -0.36
CA GLY A 110 -6.89 -4.28 -0.37
C GLY A 110 -7.87 -3.16 -0.70
N ILE A 111 -7.71 -1.99 -0.07
CA ILE A 111 -8.55 -0.81 -0.33
C ILE A 111 -8.50 -0.44 -1.81
N VAL A 112 -7.31 -0.23 -2.35
CA VAL A 112 -7.13 0.18 -3.75
C VAL A 112 -7.55 -0.93 -4.72
N GLY A 113 -7.31 -2.20 -4.38
CA GLY A 113 -7.72 -3.34 -5.20
C GLY A 113 -9.24 -3.44 -5.35
N ALA A 114 -9.97 -3.36 -4.24
CA ALA A 114 -11.45 -3.38 -4.27
C ALA A 114 -12.01 -2.12 -4.95
N TYR A 115 -11.44 -0.94 -4.67
CA TYR A 115 -11.81 0.30 -5.34
C TYR A 115 -11.65 0.20 -6.87
N ASN A 116 -10.52 -0.31 -7.34
CA ASN A 116 -10.27 -0.50 -8.77
C ASN A 116 -11.25 -1.53 -9.39
N GLY A 117 -11.65 -2.55 -8.63
CA GLY A 117 -12.72 -3.47 -9.05
C GLY A 117 -14.04 -2.75 -9.29
N LEU A 118 -14.47 -1.91 -8.34
CA LEU A 118 -15.66 -1.08 -8.49
C LEU A 118 -15.52 -0.07 -9.62
N TRP A 119 -14.38 0.62 -9.72
CA TRP A 119 -14.07 1.52 -10.83
C TRP A 119 -14.20 0.83 -12.18
N THR A 120 -13.63 -0.37 -12.32
CA THR A 120 -13.71 -1.16 -13.56
C THR A 120 -15.15 -1.55 -13.89
N TYR A 121 -15.92 -1.94 -12.88
CA TYR A 121 -17.34 -2.25 -13.05
C TYR A 121 -18.13 -1.04 -13.56
N GLY A 122 -17.98 0.12 -12.90
CA GLY A 122 -18.63 1.35 -13.34
C GLY A 122 -18.23 1.74 -14.76
N LYS A 123 -16.95 1.63 -15.09
CA LYS A 123 -16.43 1.91 -16.45
C LYS A 123 -17.03 0.98 -17.51
N ARG A 124 -17.21 -0.30 -17.18
CA ARG A 124 -17.77 -1.30 -18.08
C ARG A 124 -19.28 -1.13 -18.30
N THR A 125 -20.00 -0.82 -17.23
CA THR A 125 -21.48 -0.79 -17.27
C THR A 125 -22.08 0.58 -17.52
N GLY A 126 -21.31 1.66 -17.25
CA GLY A 126 -21.81 3.04 -17.29
C GLY A 126 -22.72 3.43 -16.12
N ASN A 127 -22.96 2.56 -15.13
CA ASN A 127 -23.89 2.80 -14.03
C ASN A 127 -23.41 3.93 -13.10
N PHE A 128 -22.10 4.12 -12.98
CA PHE A 128 -21.48 5.20 -12.20
C PHE A 128 -20.05 5.45 -12.69
N THR A 129 -19.50 6.60 -12.32
CA THR A 129 -18.12 6.98 -12.65
C THR A 129 -17.38 7.36 -11.38
N LEU A 130 -16.20 6.78 -11.19
CA LEU A 130 -15.27 7.12 -10.10
C LEU A 130 -13.99 7.71 -10.71
N ARG A 131 -13.32 8.61 -9.98
CA ARG A 131 -11.94 8.97 -10.27
C ARG A 131 -11.03 7.75 -10.06
N ARG A 132 -9.85 7.73 -10.64
CA ARG A 132 -8.86 6.68 -10.32
C ARG A 132 -8.35 6.85 -8.89
N ALA A 133 -8.00 5.76 -8.23
CA ALA A 133 -7.52 5.81 -6.84
C ALA A 133 -6.32 6.76 -6.64
N HIS A 134 -5.42 6.85 -7.60
CA HIS A 134 -4.25 7.74 -7.53
C HIS A 134 -4.58 9.22 -7.81
N GLU A 135 -5.78 9.53 -8.25
CA GLU A 135 -6.29 10.91 -8.41
C GLU A 135 -6.98 11.41 -7.15
N CYS A 136 -7.23 10.53 -6.18
CA CYS A 136 -7.72 10.91 -4.86
C CYS A 136 -6.58 11.41 -4.00
N PHE A 137 -6.80 12.52 -3.29
CA PHE A 137 -5.78 13.13 -2.45
C PHE A 137 -5.37 12.22 -1.28
N ASP A 138 -6.36 11.65 -0.59
CA ASP A 138 -6.18 10.74 0.55
C ASP A 138 -7.30 9.69 0.63
N ILE A 139 -7.30 8.92 1.72
CA ILE A 139 -8.31 7.90 1.99
C ILE A 139 -9.71 8.47 2.20
N ASN A 140 -9.84 9.70 2.72
CA ASN A 140 -11.13 10.34 2.96
C ASN A 140 -11.73 10.79 1.63
N ASP A 141 -10.91 11.35 0.76
CA ASP A 141 -11.32 11.73 -0.59
C ASP A 141 -11.75 10.48 -1.40
N LEU A 142 -11.02 9.36 -1.29
CA LEU A 142 -11.41 8.09 -1.89
C LEU A 142 -12.74 7.58 -1.33
N LYS A 143 -12.99 7.71 -0.03
CA LYS A 143 -14.28 7.33 0.59
C LYS A 143 -15.45 8.19 0.10
N LEU A 144 -15.20 9.46 -0.22
CA LEU A 144 -16.22 10.31 -0.84
C LEU A 144 -16.60 9.83 -2.26
N GLU A 145 -15.61 9.38 -3.03
CA GLU A 145 -15.87 8.79 -4.35
C GLU A 145 -16.73 7.50 -4.25
N LEU A 146 -16.50 6.67 -3.24
CA LEU A 146 -17.27 5.42 -3.04
C LEU A 146 -18.78 5.65 -2.84
N ARG A 147 -19.18 6.84 -2.37
CA ARG A 147 -20.63 7.20 -2.26
C ARG A 147 -21.34 7.27 -3.61
N LYS A 148 -20.60 7.35 -4.70
CA LYS A 148 -21.15 7.37 -6.08
C LYS A 148 -21.47 5.98 -6.61
N VAL A 149 -21.04 4.92 -5.92
CA VAL A 149 -21.21 3.53 -6.35
C VAL A 149 -22.71 3.18 -6.38
N LYS A 150 -23.16 2.71 -7.54
CA LYS A 150 -24.53 2.23 -7.78
C LYS A 150 -24.46 0.87 -8.46
N LEU A 151 -24.63 -0.17 -7.67
CA LEU A 151 -24.61 -1.54 -8.17
C LEU A 151 -26.03 -2.11 -8.23
N PRO A 152 -26.36 -2.89 -9.26
CA PRO A 152 -27.57 -3.73 -9.26
C PRO A 152 -27.42 -4.85 -8.22
N PRO A 153 -28.46 -5.67 -8.00
CA PRO A 153 -28.42 -6.84 -7.13
C PRO A 153 -27.40 -7.87 -7.63
N ILE A 154 -26.10 -7.66 -7.36
CA ILE A 154 -25.02 -8.57 -7.71
C ILE A 154 -24.42 -9.20 -6.47
N LYS A 155 -23.83 -10.38 -6.66
CA LYS A 155 -23.12 -11.13 -5.63
C LYS A 155 -21.62 -11.01 -5.87
N ILE A 156 -20.87 -10.51 -4.88
CA ILE A 156 -19.42 -10.32 -4.95
C ILE A 156 -18.73 -11.33 -4.03
N ILE A 157 -17.74 -12.04 -4.54
CA ILE A 157 -16.91 -12.95 -3.75
C ILE A 157 -15.57 -12.28 -3.46
N LEU A 158 -15.20 -12.25 -2.18
CA LEU A 158 -13.90 -11.83 -1.70
C LEU A 158 -13.20 -13.02 -1.05
N THR A 159 -12.06 -13.42 -1.57
CA THR A 159 -11.26 -14.51 -1.00
C THR A 159 -10.16 -13.99 -0.09
N GLY A 160 -9.91 -14.68 1.02
CA GLY A 160 -8.88 -14.36 2.00
C GLY A 160 -9.32 -13.40 3.11
N GLY A 161 -8.84 -13.66 4.33
CA GLY A 161 -9.15 -12.89 5.55
C GLY A 161 -7.97 -12.14 6.14
N GLY A 162 -6.84 -12.05 5.42
CA GLY A 162 -5.63 -11.35 5.84
C GLY A 162 -5.76 -9.82 5.75
N ARG A 163 -4.63 -9.11 5.93
CA ARG A 163 -4.60 -7.63 5.88
C ARG A 163 -5.15 -7.06 4.56
N VAL A 164 -4.91 -7.71 3.44
CA VAL A 164 -5.45 -7.32 2.12
C VAL A 164 -6.96 -7.50 2.09
N GLY A 165 -7.47 -8.69 2.46
CA GLY A 165 -8.89 -8.97 2.53
C GLY A 165 -9.64 -8.00 3.45
N LYS A 166 -9.07 -7.65 4.62
CA LYS A 166 -9.64 -6.64 5.52
C LYS A 166 -9.75 -5.27 4.88
N GLY A 167 -8.73 -4.82 4.14
CA GLY A 167 -8.78 -3.57 3.39
C GLY A 167 -9.83 -3.59 2.27
N SER A 168 -9.99 -4.71 1.58
CA SER A 168 -11.04 -4.87 0.57
C SER A 168 -12.43 -4.83 1.19
N MET A 169 -12.64 -5.48 2.34
CA MET A 169 -13.91 -5.40 3.08
C MET A 169 -14.23 -3.96 3.49
N GLU A 170 -13.23 -3.21 4.02
CA GLU A 170 -13.42 -1.79 4.37
C GLU A 170 -13.94 -0.97 3.18
N THR A 171 -13.45 -1.23 1.98
CA THR A 171 -13.92 -0.55 0.77
C THR A 171 -15.34 -0.93 0.41
N LEU A 172 -15.69 -2.22 0.44
CA LEU A 172 -17.04 -2.70 0.12
C LEU A 172 -18.05 -2.19 1.14
N ASP A 173 -17.71 -2.24 2.44
CA ASP A 173 -18.55 -1.71 3.52
C ASP A 173 -18.76 -0.19 3.36
N THR A 174 -17.71 0.56 3.02
CA THR A 174 -17.78 2.02 2.77
C THR A 174 -18.67 2.34 1.57
N ALA A 175 -18.68 1.48 0.55
CA ALA A 175 -19.56 1.60 -0.61
C ALA A 175 -21.01 1.18 -0.31
N GLY A 176 -21.34 0.80 0.92
CA GLY A 176 -22.67 0.38 1.35
C GLY A 176 -23.07 -1.03 0.89
N ILE A 177 -22.13 -1.86 0.52
CA ILE A 177 -22.39 -3.24 0.07
C ILE A 177 -22.42 -4.16 1.30
N ARG A 178 -23.56 -4.82 1.51
CA ARG A 178 -23.78 -5.64 2.69
C ARG A 178 -23.00 -6.96 2.66
N LYS A 179 -22.30 -7.27 3.75
CA LYS A 179 -21.67 -8.58 3.97
C LYS A 179 -22.73 -9.61 4.35
N VAL A 180 -22.65 -10.81 3.77
CA VAL A 180 -23.53 -11.96 4.09
C VAL A 180 -22.71 -13.19 4.43
N SER A 181 -23.36 -14.18 5.08
CA SER A 181 -22.72 -15.46 5.35
C SER A 181 -22.49 -16.29 4.08
N PRO A 182 -21.52 -17.22 4.04
CA PRO A 182 -21.36 -18.13 2.91
C PRO A 182 -22.63 -18.93 2.60
N HIS A 183 -23.36 -19.38 3.63
CA HIS A 183 -24.62 -20.09 3.48
C HIS A 183 -25.69 -19.21 2.79
N ASP A 184 -25.92 -18.01 3.29
CA ASP A 184 -26.91 -17.10 2.71
C ASP A 184 -26.54 -16.69 1.28
N PHE A 185 -25.25 -16.48 1.03
CA PHE A 185 -24.75 -16.14 -0.30
C PHE A 185 -25.10 -17.23 -1.35
N LEU A 186 -25.07 -18.50 -0.97
CA LEU A 186 -25.41 -19.61 -1.85
C LEU A 186 -26.91 -19.83 -1.98
N THR A 187 -27.64 -19.70 -0.87
CA THR A 187 -29.04 -20.16 -0.80
C THR A 187 -30.10 -19.07 -1.00
N LYS A 188 -29.73 -17.79 -0.75
CA LYS A 188 -30.70 -16.68 -0.82
C LYS A 188 -30.52 -15.84 -2.10
N GLN A 189 -31.63 -15.24 -2.55
CA GLN A 189 -31.62 -14.15 -3.49
C GLN A 189 -31.64 -12.82 -2.73
N PHE A 190 -31.09 -11.77 -3.32
CA PHE A 190 -31.04 -10.44 -2.74
C PHE A 190 -31.48 -9.42 -3.77
N ASP A 191 -32.16 -8.39 -3.32
CA ASP A 191 -32.62 -7.23 -4.12
C ASP A 191 -31.61 -6.05 -4.09
N GLU A 192 -30.49 -6.26 -3.39
CA GLU A 192 -29.37 -5.31 -3.23
C GLU A 192 -28.03 -6.00 -3.52
N PRO A 193 -26.95 -5.25 -3.78
CA PRO A 193 -25.63 -5.83 -3.91
C PRO A 193 -25.14 -6.37 -2.56
N VAL A 194 -24.59 -7.58 -2.57
CA VAL A 194 -24.02 -8.22 -1.38
C VAL A 194 -22.64 -8.78 -1.66
N TYR A 195 -21.84 -8.93 -0.60
CA TYR A 195 -20.59 -9.64 -0.72
C TYR A 195 -20.42 -10.71 0.35
N VAL A 196 -19.64 -11.74 0.02
CA VAL A 196 -19.18 -12.76 0.95
C VAL A 196 -17.67 -12.74 1.04
N GLN A 197 -17.13 -12.91 2.25
CA GLN A 197 -15.71 -13.15 2.44
C GLN A 197 -15.49 -14.63 2.77
N LEU A 198 -14.67 -15.28 1.97
CA LEU A 198 -14.32 -16.70 2.10
C LEU A 198 -12.89 -16.84 2.63
N GLY A 199 -12.71 -17.69 3.63
CA GLY A 199 -11.40 -18.17 4.04
C GLY A 199 -10.93 -19.32 3.12
N SER A 200 -9.65 -19.70 3.19
CA SER A 200 -9.13 -20.80 2.36
C SER A 200 -9.86 -22.13 2.58
N GLY A 201 -10.36 -22.39 3.79
CA GLY A 201 -11.16 -23.56 4.10
C GLY A 201 -12.53 -23.62 3.44
N ASP A 202 -13.07 -22.48 2.99
CA ASP A 202 -14.41 -22.42 2.38
C ASP A 202 -14.41 -22.83 0.90
N TYR A 203 -13.26 -22.79 0.23
CA TYR A 203 -13.15 -23.10 -1.20
C TYR A 203 -12.00 -24.07 -1.56
N HIS A 204 -11.27 -24.57 -0.55
CA HIS A 204 -10.17 -25.50 -0.73
C HIS A 204 -10.40 -26.74 0.13
N SER A 205 -10.55 -27.89 -0.48
CA SER A 205 -10.52 -29.19 0.19
C SER A 205 -9.19 -29.89 -0.08
N ARG A 206 -8.56 -30.46 0.97
CA ARG A 206 -7.48 -31.43 0.76
C ARG A 206 -8.12 -32.69 0.15
N LYS A 207 -7.63 -33.11 -1.03
CA LYS A 207 -7.86 -34.44 -1.52
C LYS A 207 -7.07 -35.43 -0.70
#